data_32fae6499ccb74ec0c62a5325ea3fa89
#
_entry.id   32fae6499ccb74ec0c62a5325ea3fa89
#
_cell.length_a   1.000
_cell.length_b   1.000
_cell.length_c   1.000
_cell.angle_alpha   90.00
_cell.angle_beta   90.00
_cell.angle_gamma   90.00
#
_symmetry.space_group_name_H-M   'P 1'
#
loop_
_entity.id
_entity.type
_entity.pdbx_description
1 polymer ?
#
loop_
_entity_poly.entity_id
_entity_poly.type
_entity_poly.pdbx_seq_one_letter_code
_entity_poly.pdbx_strand_id
1 'polypeptide(L)'
;MIKLPQPNYQGMIFEEAIKKRRSVRSYSKTPLTLPQLSQLLFAAQGITGSIPGYELRAAPSAGALYPIKVYLLVNNVEELSRGIYHYNVPKHALELLKEGDFRKEITNSGLWQDTLGEAQVTFVLSAVFERTQKKYRDRSIRYIYMEAGHISQNISLQAVSLGLGSVCVGAFYDKQVNHLIGLDGTTESVIYLQAVGTL
;
A
#
# COMPACT_ATOMS: atom_id res chain seq x y z
N MET A 1 5.49 -13.86 -11.24
CA MET A 1 6.00 -12.53 -10.82
C MET A 1 5.86 -11.57 -11.98
N ILE A 2 5.21 -10.44 -11.78
CA ILE A 2 4.94 -9.42 -12.81
C ILE A 2 5.89 -8.25 -12.53
N LYS A 3 6.81 -7.97 -13.47
CA LYS A 3 7.74 -6.85 -13.36
C LYS A 3 6.99 -5.55 -13.60
N LEU A 4 7.18 -4.57 -12.73
CA LEU A 4 6.56 -3.26 -12.84
C LEU A 4 7.38 -2.33 -13.74
N PRO A 5 6.72 -1.38 -14.45
CA PRO A 5 7.40 -0.30 -15.15
C PRO A 5 8.28 0.51 -14.20
N GLN A 6 9.36 1.09 -14.74
CA GLN A 6 10.22 1.98 -13.95
C GLN A 6 9.45 3.25 -13.55
N PRO A 7 9.71 3.80 -12.35
CA PRO A 7 9.07 5.02 -11.90
C PRO A 7 9.45 6.20 -12.79
N ASN A 8 8.48 7.10 -12.97
CA ASN A 8 8.66 8.38 -13.64
C ASN A 8 8.76 9.49 -12.58
N TYR A 9 9.73 10.38 -12.73
CA TYR A 9 9.95 11.51 -11.80
C TYR A 9 9.34 12.82 -12.31
N GLN A 10 8.35 12.73 -13.18
CA GLN A 10 7.53 13.87 -13.65
C GLN A 10 6.19 13.84 -12.91
N GLY A 11 5.67 15.01 -12.59
CA GLY A 11 4.38 15.07 -11.88
C GLY A 11 4.02 16.47 -11.44
N MET A 12 3.01 16.53 -10.56
CA MET A 12 2.57 17.78 -9.94
C MET A 12 3.64 18.34 -9.01
N ILE A 13 3.73 19.66 -8.93
CA ILE A 13 4.56 20.34 -7.93
C ILE A 13 4.13 19.89 -6.53
N PHE A 14 5.09 19.60 -5.67
CA PHE A 14 4.87 18.99 -4.36
C PHE A 14 3.89 19.79 -3.49
N GLU A 15 4.02 21.11 -3.44
CA GLU A 15 3.15 22.03 -2.69
C GLU A 15 1.70 21.97 -3.18
N GLU A 16 1.49 21.80 -4.48
CA GLU A 16 0.16 21.61 -5.04
C GLU A 16 -0.44 20.26 -4.63
N ALA A 17 0.36 19.19 -4.63
CA ALA A 17 -0.10 17.88 -4.20
C ALA A 17 -0.56 17.91 -2.73
N ILE A 18 0.21 18.56 -1.85
CA ILE A 18 -0.18 18.79 -0.45
C ILE A 18 -1.49 19.57 -0.36
N LYS A 19 -1.63 20.67 -1.10
CA LYS A 19 -2.80 21.53 -1.09
C LYS A 19 -4.06 20.81 -1.59
N LYS A 20 -3.92 19.96 -2.62
CA LYS A 20 -5.04 19.27 -3.29
C LYS A 20 -5.43 17.96 -2.61
N ARG A 21 -4.54 17.33 -1.83
CA ARG A 21 -4.82 16.05 -1.18
C ARG A 21 -6.12 16.10 -0.36
N ARG A 22 -7.05 15.22 -0.66
CA ARG A 22 -8.30 14.99 0.10
C ARG A 22 -8.56 13.50 0.22
N SER A 23 -9.33 13.12 1.22
CA SER A 23 -9.84 11.74 1.34
C SER A 23 -11.03 11.57 0.41
N VAL A 24 -10.82 10.81 -0.67
CA VAL A 24 -11.83 10.51 -1.70
C VAL A 24 -12.34 9.10 -1.48
N ARG A 25 -13.66 8.92 -1.48
CA ARG A 25 -14.33 7.64 -1.17
C ARG A 25 -15.21 7.10 -2.29
N SER A 26 -15.29 7.82 -3.41
CA SER A 26 -16.05 7.40 -4.60
C SER A 26 -15.14 7.46 -5.80
N TYR A 27 -15.21 6.47 -6.65
CA TYR A 27 -14.30 6.31 -7.77
C TYR A 27 -15.09 6.08 -9.07
N SER A 28 -14.49 6.47 -10.19
CA SER A 28 -15.02 6.13 -11.50
C SER A 28 -14.81 4.64 -11.80
N LYS A 29 -15.30 4.17 -12.94
CA LYS A 29 -15.10 2.77 -13.37
C LYS A 29 -13.89 2.60 -14.30
N THR A 30 -13.19 3.69 -14.60
CA THR A 30 -11.99 3.66 -15.43
C THR A 30 -10.89 2.82 -14.74
N PRO A 31 -10.25 1.88 -15.41
CA PRO A 31 -9.17 1.12 -14.80
C PRO A 31 -7.97 2.02 -14.45
N LEU A 32 -7.22 1.62 -13.44
CA LEU A 32 -5.90 2.16 -13.16
C LEU A 32 -4.91 1.57 -14.17
N THR A 33 -4.00 2.38 -14.69
CA THR A 33 -2.94 1.84 -15.56
C THR A 33 -1.82 1.17 -14.74
N LEU A 34 -1.13 0.21 -15.33
CA LEU A 34 0.01 -0.44 -14.66
C LEU A 34 1.14 0.55 -14.32
N PRO A 35 1.50 1.56 -15.15
CA PRO A 35 2.43 2.62 -14.77
C PRO A 35 1.98 3.44 -13.56
N GLN A 36 0.69 3.78 -13.45
CA GLN A 36 0.17 4.49 -12.26
C GLN A 36 0.32 3.64 -11.00
N LEU A 37 -0.03 2.35 -11.06
CA LEU A 37 0.15 1.44 -9.94
C LEU A 37 1.63 1.30 -9.55
N SER A 38 2.51 1.17 -10.54
CA SER A 38 3.96 1.13 -10.32
C SER A 38 4.46 2.35 -9.58
N GLN A 39 4.03 3.52 -10.01
CA GLN A 39 4.42 4.80 -9.40
C GLN A 39 3.94 4.91 -7.93
N LEU A 40 2.71 4.48 -7.64
CA LEU A 40 2.19 4.42 -6.27
C LEU A 40 3.00 3.47 -5.38
N LEU A 41 3.37 2.30 -5.89
CA LEU A 41 4.18 1.32 -5.17
C LEU A 41 5.60 1.82 -4.92
N PHE A 42 6.19 2.51 -5.90
CA PHE A 42 7.48 3.15 -5.72
C PHE A 42 7.43 4.24 -4.64
N ALA A 43 6.41 5.10 -4.66
CA ALA A 43 6.20 6.12 -3.62
C ALA A 43 6.01 5.50 -2.23
N ALA A 44 5.35 4.34 -2.15
CA ALA A 44 5.14 3.61 -0.91
C ALA A 44 6.45 3.11 -0.30
N GLN A 45 7.24 2.31 -1.07
CA GLN A 45 8.37 1.54 -0.54
C GLN A 45 9.51 1.34 -1.54
N GLY A 46 9.50 2.04 -2.70
CA GLY A 46 10.55 1.90 -3.71
C GLY A 46 11.95 2.19 -3.16
N ILE A 47 12.95 1.49 -3.67
CA ILE A 47 14.35 1.70 -3.30
C ILE A 47 14.82 2.97 -3.98
N THR A 48 15.30 3.94 -3.20
CA THR A 48 15.75 5.25 -3.65
C THR A 48 17.25 5.46 -3.54
N GLY A 49 17.96 4.52 -2.92
CA GLY A 49 19.40 4.57 -2.74
C GLY A 49 19.91 3.45 -1.87
N SER A 50 21.22 3.46 -1.59
CA SER A 50 21.85 2.51 -0.68
C SER A 50 22.98 3.17 0.09
N ILE A 51 23.23 2.67 1.29
CA ILE A 51 24.41 2.94 2.10
C ILE A 51 25.00 1.61 2.52
N PRO A 52 26.27 1.53 2.98
CA PRO A 52 26.87 0.26 3.39
C PRO A 52 25.98 -0.53 4.36
N GLY A 53 25.52 -1.72 3.93
CA GLY A 53 24.66 -2.62 4.70
C GLY A 53 23.16 -2.34 4.67
N TYR A 54 22.69 -1.28 3.99
CA TYR A 54 21.26 -0.93 3.96
C TYR A 54 20.80 -0.41 2.58
N GLU A 55 19.63 -0.86 2.15
CA GLU A 55 18.86 -0.23 1.08
C GLU A 55 17.97 0.87 1.69
N LEU A 56 17.95 2.04 1.06
CA LEU A 56 17.10 3.15 1.47
C LEU A 56 15.83 3.16 0.62
N ARG A 57 14.70 3.42 1.26
CA ARG A 57 13.38 3.42 0.59
C ARG A 57 12.74 4.80 0.59
N ALA A 58 11.71 4.97 -0.23
CA ALA A 58 10.95 6.21 -0.33
C ALA A 58 10.35 6.66 1.02
N ALA A 59 9.85 5.71 1.81
CA ALA A 59 9.41 5.99 3.17
C ALA A 59 10.53 5.74 4.19
N PRO A 60 10.73 6.64 5.18
CA PRO A 60 11.72 6.42 6.23
C PRO A 60 11.28 5.30 7.18
N SER A 61 12.23 4.51 7.64
CA SER A 61 12.02 3.43 8.62
C SER A 61 12.99 3.54 9.77
N ALA A 62 12.52 3.34 10.99
CA ALA A 62 13.37 3.36 12.19
C ALA A 62 14.47 2.31 12.07
N GLY A 63 15.73 2.77 12.02
CA GLY A 63 16.91 1.91 11.88
C GLY A 63 17.00 1.15 10.56
N ALA A 64 16.30 1.59 9.52
CA ALA A 64 16.19 0.94 8.21
C ALA A 64 15.74 -0.53 8.30
N LEU A 65 14.84 -0.85 9.24
CA LEU A 65 14.38 -2.22 9.50
C LEU A 65 13.21 -2.65 8.61
N TYR A 66 12.47 -1.70 8.05
CA TYR A 66 11.38 -1.91 7.09
C TYR A 66 10.41 -3.04 7.49
N PRO A 67 9.75 -2.92 8.65
CA PRO A 67 8.79 -3.91 9.12
C PRO A 67 7.55 -4.02 8.24
N ILE A 68 7.22 -2.95 7.49
CA ILE A 68 5.99 -2.90 6.72
C ILE A 68 6.15 -3.63 5.38
N LYS A 69 5.23 -4.54 5.11
CA LYS A 69 5.02 -5.12 3.79
C LYS A 69 3.78 -4.50 3.14
N VAL A 70 3.77 -4.47 1.83
CA VAL A 70 2.67 -3.95 1.02
C VAL A 70 2.03 -5.08 0.24
N TYR A 71 0.76 -5.33 0.51
CA TYR A 71 -0.09 -6.18 -0.30
C TYR A 71 -1.11 -5.33 -1.03
N LEU A 72 -1.67 -5.88 -2.10
CA LEU A 72 -2.69 -5.23 -2.90
C LEU A 72 -3.87 -6.16 -3.10
N LEU A 73 -5.08 -5.64 -2.96
CA LEU A 73 -6.24 -6.20 -3.63
C LEU A 73 -6.43 -5.44 -4.93
N VAL A 74 -6.19 -6.11 -6.05
CA VAL A 74 -6.36 -5.55 -7.40
C VAL A 74 -7.76 -5.85 -7.87
N ASN A 75 -8.56 -4.79 -8.08
CA ASN A 75 -9.94 -4.90 -8.53
C ASN A 75 -10.10 -4.53 -10.01
N ASN A 76 -9.39 -3.48 -10.46
CA ASN A 76 -9.50 -2.99 -11.83
C ASN A 76 -8.23 -2.23 -12.27
N VAL A 77 -7.21 -2.97 -12.66
CA VAL A 77 -5.92 -2.45 -13.16
C VAL A 77 -5.64 -3.06 -14.51
N GLU A 78 -5.25 -2.25 -15.48
CA GLU A 78 -4.88 -2.72 -16.82
C GLU A 78 -3.74 -3.75 -16.73
N GLU A 79 -3.79 -4.76 -17.58
CA GLU A 79 -2.79 -5.83 -17.69
C GLU A 79 -2.64 -6.72 -16.44
N LEU A 80 -3.46 -6.52 -15.39
CA LEU A 80 -3.46 -7.36 -14.20
C LEU A 80 -4.78 -8.11 -14.01
N SER A 81 -4.72 -9.41 -13.72
CA SER A 81 -5.87 -10.16 -13.23
C SER A 81 -6.31 -9.62 -11.86
N ARG A 82 -7.61 -9.70 -11.57
CA ARG A 82 -8.11 -9.45 -10.21
C ARG A 82 -7.51 -10.45 -9.25
N GLY A 83 -7.10 -9.95 -8.08
CA GLY A 83 -6.48 -10.84 -7.11
C GLY A 83 -5.77 -10.12 -5.98
N ILE A 84 -5.14 -10.93 -5.15
CA ILE A 84 -4.29 -10.50 -4.05
C ILE A 84 -2.84 -10.64 -4.47
N TYR A 85 -2.09 -9.57 -4.34
CA TYR A 85 -0.68 -9.51 -4.71
C TYR A 85 0.18 -9.06 -3.54
N HIS A 86 1.43 -9.52 -3.51
CA HIS A 86 2.48 -9.00 -2.66
C HIS A 86 3.45 -8.16 -3.49
N TYR A 87 3.84 -6.99 -2.99
CA TYR A 87 4.85 -6.15 -3.62
C TYR A 87 6.25 -6.56 -3.18
N ASN A 88 7.00 -7.12 -4.12
CA ASN A 88 8.42 -7.45 -3.95
C ASN A 88 9.25 -6.20 -4.20
N VAL A 89 9.63 -5.50 -3.13
CA VAL A 89 10.35 -4.22 -3.19
C VAL A 89 11.70 -4.35 -3.91
N PRO A 90 12.60 -5.32 -3.55
CA PRO A 90 13.90 -5.44 -4.21
C PRO A 90 13.82 -5.67 -5.71
N LYS A 91 12.78 -6.34 -6.20
CA LYS A 91 12.61 -6.66 -7.62
C LYS A 91 11.73 -5.65 -8.35
N HIS A 92 11.13 -4.72 -7.64
CA HIS A 92 10.07 -3.84 -8.13
C HIS A 92 9.05 -4.62 -8.96
N ALA A 93 8.41 -5.59 -8.33
CA ALA A 93 7.54 -6.56 -9.00
C ALA A 93 6.38 -6.99 -8.12
N LEU A 94 5.32 -7.51 -8.74
CA LEU A 94 4.17 -8.09 -8.06
C LEU A 94 4.23 -9.62 -8.10
N GLU A 95 3.94 -10.24 -6.97
CA GLU A 95 3.78 -11.67 -6.80
C GLU A 95 2.29 -11.95 -6.58
N LEU A 96 1.64 -12.63 -7.52
CA LEU A 96 0.25 -13.07 -7.37
C LEU A 96 0.21 -14.13 -6.27
N LEU A 97 -0.56 -13.88 -5.22
CA LEU A 97 -0.78 -14.81 -4.11
C LEU A 97 -2.09 -15.60 -4.31
N LYS A 98 -3.15 -14.90 -4.75
CA LYS A 98 -4.46 -15.48 -4.91
C LYS A 98 -5.20 -14.77 -6.04
N GLU A 99 -5.65 -15.49 -7.04
CA GLU A 99 -6.48 -14.97 -8.12
C GLU A 99 -7.96 -15.00 -7.73
N GLY A 100 -8.71 -13.97 -8.11
CA GLY A 100 -10.13 -13.87 -7.85
C GLY A 100 -10.62 -12.46 -7.57
N ASP A 101 -11.94 -12.34 -7.40
CA ASP A 101 -12.60 -11.08 -7.04
C ASP A 101 -12.87 -11.06 -5.53
N PHE A 102 -12.18 -10.20 -4.80
CA PHE A 102 -12.25 -10.08 -3.33
C PHE A 102 -12.90 -8.77 -2.87
N ARG A 103 -13.61 -8.07 -3.76
CA ARG A 103 -14.26 -6.79 -3.43
C ARG A 103 -15.25 -6.90 -2.29
N LYS A 104 -16.07 -7.96 -2.31
CA LYS A 104 -17.08 -8.19 -1.27
C LYS A 104 -16.43 -8.52 0.08
N GLU A 105 -15.40 -9.34 0.07
CA GLU A 105 -14.68 -9.75 1.26
C GLU A 105 -13.98 -8.56 1.92
N ILE A 106 -13.29 -7.71 1.14
CA ILE A 106 -12.61 -6.54 1.72
C ILE A 106 -13.59 -5.48 2.20
N THR A 107 -14.71 -5.27 1.51
CA THR A 107 -15.77 -4.36 1.98
C THR A 107 -16.33 -4.83 3.31
N ASN A 108 -16.70 -6.11 3.42
CA ASN A 108 -17.23 -6.69 4.66
C ASN A 108 -16.21 -6.63 5.80
N SER A 109 -14.96 -7.04 5.53
CA SER A 109 -13.87 -7.00 6.50
C SER A 109 -13.50 -5.58 6.91
N GLY A 110 -13.70 -4.62 6.03
CA GLY A 110 -13.50 -3.19 6.26
C GLY A 110 -14.69 -2.48 6.88
N LEU A 111 -15.52 -3.17 7.68
CA LEU A 111 -16.71 -2.60 8.34
C LEU A 111 -17.72 -2.01 7.34
N TRP A 112 -17.97 -2.71 6.25
CA TRP A 112 -18.88 -2.34 5.15
C TRP A 112 -18.56 -0.99 4.51
N GLN A 113 -17.29 -0.61 4.48
CA GLN A 113 -16.84 0.58 3.77
C GLN A 113 -16.70 0.28 2.28
N ASP A 114 -17.70 0.65 1.48
CA ASP A 114 -17.75 0.38 0.03
C ASP A 114 -16.52 0.89 -0.72
N THR A 115 -15.93 1.98 -0.25
CA THR A 115 -14.70 2.56 -0.82
C THR A 115 -13.58 1.54 -1.01
N LEU A 116 -13.48 0.50 -0.15
CA LEU A 116 -12.46 -0.55 -0.23
C LEU A 116 -12.69 -1.51 -1.40
N GLY A 117 -13.95 -1.87 -1.66
CA GLY A 117 -14.32 -2.75 -2.76
C GLY A 117 -14.51 -2.03 -4.09
N GLU A 118 -14.87 -0.74 -4.08
CA GLU A 118 -15.07 0.08 -5.27
C GLU A 118 -13.79 0.64 -5.88
N ALA A 119 -12.74 0.82 -5.07
CA ALA A 119 -11.45 1.29 -5.52
C ALA A 119 -10.83 0.35 -6.56
N GLN A 120 -10.07 0.91 -7.50
CA GLN A 120 -9.31 0.11 -8.47
C GLN A 120 -8.27 -0.76 -7.80
N VAL A 121 -7.69 -0.30 -6.70
CA VAL A 121 -6.76 -1.06 -5.88
C VAL A 121 -6.90 -0.67 -4.40
N THR A 122 -6.86 -1.67 -3.52
CA THR A 122 -6.72 -1.44 -2.08
C THR A 122 -5.35 -1.90 -1.61
N PHE A 123 -4.54 -0.94 -1.15
CA PHE A 123 -3.28 -1.20 -0.49
C PHE A 123 -3.55 -1.73 0.91
N VAL A 124 -2.88 -2.82 1.27
CA VAL A 124 -2.95 -3.45 2.59
C VAL A 124 -1.56 -3.42 3.18
N LEU A 125 -1.37 -2.63 4.23
CA LEU A 125 -0.10 -2.50 4.93
C LEU A 125 -0.11 -3.44 6.11
N SER A 126 0.79 -4.44 6.10
CA SER A 126 1.02 -5.33 7.23
C SER A 126 2.35 -5.03 7.91
N ALA A 127 2.49 -5.44 9.15
CA ALA A 127 3.71 -5.31 9.92
C ALA A 127 4.26 -6.68 10.34
N VAL A 128 5.53 -6.93 10.02
CA VAL A 128 6.32 -8.00 10.61
C VAL A 128 6.96 -7.47 11.89
N PHE A 129 6.29 -7.67 13.02
CA PHE A 129 6.61 -7.02 14.30
C PHE A 129 8.03 -7.28 14.76
N GLU A 130 8.50 -8.52 14.64
CA GLU A 130 9.81 -8.96 15.12
C GLU A 130 10.97 -8.13 14.53
N ARG A 131 10.85 -7.65 13.29
CA ARG A 131 11.90 -6.85 12.64
C ARG A 131 12.28 -5.61 13.45
N THR A 132 11.27 -4.94 14.03
CA THR A 132 11.49 -3.73 14.82
C THR A 132 11.65 -4.05 16.33
N GLN A 133 10.96 -5.08 16.82
CA GLN A 133 10.99 -5.52 18.21
C GLN A 133 12.38 -5.94 18.68
N LYS A 134 13.14 -6.65 17.84
CA LYS A 134 14.52 -7.06 18.15
C LYS A 134 15.43 -5.88 18.54
N LYS A 135 15.21 -4.70 17.96
CA LYS A 135 16.03 -3.50 18.21
C LYS A 135 15.41 -2.55 19.22
N TYR A 136 14.11 -2.32 19.12
CA TYR A 136 13.44 -1.23 19.84
C TYR A 136 12.49 -1.68 20.95
N ARG A 137 12.34 -2.98 21.17
CA ARG A 137 11.53 -3.58 22.26
C ARG A 137 10.15 -2.93 22.35
N ASP A 138 9.78 -2.40 23.51
CA ASP A 138 8.44 -1.80 23.77
C ASP A 138 8.13 -0.58 22.91
N ARG A 139 9.14 0.11 22.36
CA ARG A 139 8.94 1.25 21.46
C ARG A 139 8.63 0.84 20.03
N SER A 140 8.80 -0.44 19.68
CA SER A 140 8.66 -0.96 18.31
C SER A 140 7.31 -0.64 17.68
N ILE A 141 6.22 -0.84 18.40
CA ILE A 141 4.85 -0.64 17.93
C ILE A 141 4.64 0.82 17.48
N ARG A 142 5.14 1.79 18.26
CA ARG A 142 5.07 3.21 17.89
C ARG A 142 5.77 3.48 16.57
N TYR A 143 6.96 2.94 16.35
CA TYR A 143 7.74 3.17 15.14
C TYR A 143 7.10 2.49 13.91
N ILE A 144 6.51 1.32 14.11
CA ILE A 144 5.76 0.61 13.07
C ILE A 144 4.56 1.44 12.57
N TYR A 145 3.75 1.99 13.49
CA TYR A 145 2.62 2.83 13.11
C TYR A 145 3.02 4.14 12.45
N MET A 146 4.12 4.77 12.92
CA MET A 146 4.68 5.95 12.26
C MET A 146 5.10 5.65 10.82
N GLU A 147 5.80 4.52 10.59
CA GLU A 147 6.22 4.10 9.25
C GLU A 147 5.02 3.84 8.33
N ALA A 148 3.99 3.15 8.81
CA ALA A 148 2.76 2.94 8.05
C ALA A 148 2.10 4.26 7.63
N GLY A 149 2.10 5.25 8.53
CA GLY A 149 1.63 6.62 8.23
C GLY A 149 2.47 7.31 7.17
N HIS A 150 3.81 7.18 7.21
CA HIS A 150 4.70 7.73 6.19
C HIS A 150 4.42 7.13 4.81
N ILE A 151 4.31 5.80 4.73
CA ILE A 151 4.00 5.08 3.49
C ILE A 151 2.66 5.53 2.93
N SER A 152 1.64 5.56 3.77
CA SER A 152 0.29 5.92 3.38
C SER A 152 0.19 7.38 2.90
N GLN A 153 0.91 8.31 3.54
CA GLN A 153 0.97 9.69 3.09
C GLN A 153 1.68 9.82 1.74
N ASN A 154 2.76 9.08 1.52
CA ASN A 154 3.43 9.05 0.21
C ASN A 154 2.48 8.56 -0.90
N ILE A 155 1.73 7.47 -0.65
CA ILE A 155 0.71 6.97 -1.58
C ILE A 155 -0.34 8.06 -1.85
N SER A 156 -0.83 8.75 -0.81
CA SER A 156 -1.84 9.81 -0.94
C SER A 156 -1.37 10.96 -1.81
N LEU A 157 -0.15 11.45 -1.61
CA LEU A 157 0.43 12.55 -2.39
C LEU A 157 0.70 12.12 -3.84
N GLN A 158 1.21 10.90 -4.02
CA GLN A 158 1.44 10.35 -5.35
C GLN A 158 0.12 10.14 -6.10
N ALA A 159 -0.95 9.68 -5.42
CA ALA A 159 -2.27 9.55 -6.03
C ALA A 159 -2.77 10.89 -6.58
N VAL A 160 -2.68 11.97 -5.78
CA VAL A 160 -3.04 13.31 -6.24
C VAL A 160 -2.21 13.76 -7.43
N SER A 161 -0.90 13.52 -7.41
CA SER A 161 0.00 13.87 -8.51
C SER A 161 -0.35 13.13 -9.82
N LEU A 162 -0.96 11.95 -9.72
CA LEU A 162 -1.43 11.14 -10.84
C LEU A 162 -2.89 11.43 -11.25
N GLY A 163 -3.56 12.39 -10.61
CA GLY A 163 -4.99 12.67 -10.85
C GLY A 163 -5.92 11.61 -10.27
N LEU A 164 -5.48 10.87 -9.27
CA LEU A 164 -6.23 9.81 -8.61
C LEU A 164 -6.77 10.27 -7.26
N GLY A 165 -7.82 9.59 -6.80
CA GLY A 165 -8.35 9.73 -5.44
C GLY A 165 -7.82 8.64 -4.51
N SER A 166 -7.71 8.96 -3.22
CA SER A 166 -7.36 7.96 -2.21
C SER A 166 -7.97 8.24 -0.85
N VAL A 167 -8.16 7.19 -0.05
CA VAL A 167 -8.56 7.30 1.36
C VAL A 167 -7.91 6.22 2.20
N CYS A 168 -7.43 6.61 3.38
CA CYS A 168 -6.88 5.70 4.38
C CYS A 168 -8.00 5.17 5.27
N VAL A 169 -7.93 3.89 5.64
CA VAL A 169 -8.88 3.21 6.49
C VAL A 169 -8.15 2.48 7.61
N GLY A 170 -8.37 2.93 8.85
CA GLY A 170 -7.80 2.31 10.06
C GLY A 170 -8.79 1.43 10.81
N ALA A 171 -10.08 1.45 10.43
CA ALA A 171 -11.12 0.68 11.09
C ALA A 171 -11.55 -0.50 10.21
N PHE A 172 -11.22 -1.73 10.64
CA PHE A 172 -11.55 -2.98 9.96
C PHE A 172 -11.50 -4.14 10.96
N TYR A 173 -12.00 -5.31 10.57
CA TYR A 173 -11.89 -6.53 11.36
C TYR A 173 -10.53 -7.19 11.11
N ASP A 174 -9.56 -6.99 12.02
CA ASP A 174 -8.18 -7.45 11.88
C ASP A 174 -8.08 -8.93 11.48
N LYS A 175 -8.79 -9.81 12.19
CA LYS A 175 -8.77 -11.25 11.92
C LYS A 175 -9.26 -11.60 10.52
N GLN A 176 -10.28 -10.88 10.02
CA GLN A 176 -10.85 -11.15 8.71
C GLN A 176 -9.91 -10.68 7.59
N VAL A 177 -9.31 -9.48 7.72
CA VAL A 177 -8.38 -8.97 6.73
C VAL A 177 -7.10 -9.81 6.74
N ASN A 178 -6.56 -10.19 7.90
CA ASN A 178 -5.43 -11.10 8.00
C ASN A 178 -5.70 -12.43 7.29
N HIS A 179 -6.85 -13.04 7.55
CA HIS A 179 -7.25 -14.29 6.88
C HIS A 179 -7.37 -14.14 5.36
N LEU A 180 -7.95 -13.02 4.89
CA LEU A 180 -8.10 -12.73 3.46
C LEU A 180 -6.76 -12.69 2.75
N ILE A 181 -5.76 -12.04 3.37
CA ILE A 181 -4.39 -11.91 2.84
C ILE A 181 -3.55 -13.19 3.08
N GLY A 182 -3.96 -14.05 4.00
CA GLY A 182 -3.23 -15.27 4.37
C GLY A 182 -2.17 -15.06 5.45
N LEU A 183 -2.41 -14.11 6.37
CA LEU A 183 -1.51 -13.81 7.49
C LEU A 183 -2.03 -14.45 8.78
N ASP A 184 -1.09 -14.75 9.71
CA ASP A 184 -1.39 -15.35 11.02
C ASP A 184 -1.97 -14.36 12.05
N GLY A 185 -1.80 -13.06 11.79
CA GLY A 185 -2.24 -11.99 12.68
C GLY A 185 -1.41 -11.83 13.97
N THR A 186 -0.32 -12.58 14.11
CA THR A 186 0.56 -12.56 15.29
C THR A 186 1.99 -12.20 14.95
N THR A 187 2.65 -12.97 14.08
CA THR A 187 4.00 -12.65 13.59
C THR A 187 3.96 -11.54 12.55
N GLU A 188 2.92 -11.57 11.73
CA GLU A 188 2.60 -10.53 10.76
C GLU A 188 1.10 -10.21 10.81
N SER A 189 0.73 -8.95 10.91
CA SER A 189 -0.65 -8.51 10.94
C SER A 189 -0.87 -7.26 10.11
N VAL A 190 -2.04 -7.17 9.48
CA VAL A 190 -2.48 -5.95 8.80
C VAL A 190 -2.72 -4.86 9.85
N ILE A 191 -2.23 -3.66 9.57
CA ILE A 191 -2.33 -2.51 10.47
C ILE A 191 -2.96 -1.28 9.82
N TYR A 192 -3.03 -1.24 8.48
CA TYR A 192 -3.63 -0.11 7.77
C TYR A 192 -4.07 -0.51 6.36
N LEU A 193 -5.18 0.07 5.91
CA LEU A 193 -5.68 -0.07 4.55
C LEU A 193 -5.70 1.30 3.87
N GLN A 194 -5.56 1.30 2.56
CA GLN A 194 -5.72 2.52 1.75
C GLN A 194 -6.32 2.19 0.40
N ALA A 195 -7.51 2.71 0.13
CA ALA A 195 -8.15 2.62 -1.16
C ALA A 195 -7.59 3.69 -2.11
N VAL A 196 -7.35 3.32 -3.37
CA VAL A 196 -6.91 4.24 -4.43
C VAL A 196 -7.69 3.94 -5.70
N GLY A 197 -8.17 5.00 -6.35
CA GLY A 197 -8.94 4.84 -7.58
C GLY A 197 -8.95 6.08 -8.47
N THR A 198 -9.48 5.91 -9.67
CA THR A 198 -9.68 6.97 -10.67
C THR A 198 -10.85 7.86 -10.28
N LEU A 199 -10.78 9.15 -10.62
CA LEU A 199 -11.82 10.18 -10.38
C LEU A 199 -12.77 10.31 -11.55
#